data_d2df76af3bd7f69a40f60ae88c0e250e
#
_entry.id   d2df76af3bd7f69a40f60ae88c0e250e
#
_cell.length_a   1.000
_cell.length_b   1.000
_cell.length_c   1.000
_cell.angle_alpha   90.00
_cell.angle_beta   90.00
_cell.angle_gamma   90.00
#
_symmetry.space_group_name_H-M   'P 1'
#
loop_
_entity.id
_entity.type
_entity.pdbx_description
1 polymer ?
#
loop_
_entity_poly.entity_id
_entity_poly.type
_entity_poly.pdbx_seq_one_letter_code
_entity_poly.pdbx_strand_id
1 'polypeptide(L)' 'MLDVNKVIILQNEEKYLILDRTLKDDKDYYYIAKVNDTETDIENNYKLITVEKKDEDRVMVEVTGEDKLRDILPLFNSQL' A
#
# COMPACT_ATOMS: atom_id res chain seq x y z
N MET A 1 0.82 -9.39 -8.79
CA MET A 1 0.17 -8.07 -8.66
C MET A 1 -0.85 -8.10 -7.52
N LEU A 2 -0.86 -7.06 -6.70
CA LEU A 2 -1.82 -6.97 -5.61
C LEU A 2 -3.12 -6.34 -6.12
N ASP A 3 -4.24 -6.88 -5.70
CA ASP A 3 -5.53 -6.40 -6.14
C ASP A 3 -6.14 -5.41 -5.15
N VAL A 4 -6.78 -4.37 -5.67
CA VAL A 4 -7.55 -3.44 -4.86
C VAL A 4 -8.69 -4.21 -4.16
N ASN A 5 -9.03 -3.80 -2.95
CA ASN A 5 -10.04 -4.42 -2.09
C ASN A 5 -9.64 -5.79 -1.52
N LYS A 6 -8.37 -6.13 -1.61
CA LYS A 6 -7.85 -7.33 -0.95
C LYS A 6 -7.13 -6.94 0.33
N VAL A 7 -7.12 -7.86 1.29
CA VAL A 7 -6.39 -7.69 2.54
C VAL A 7 -5.03 -8.35 2.42
N ILE A 8 -3.99 -7.64 2.85
CA ILE A 8 -2.63 -8.17 2.90
C ILE A 8 -2.16 -8.18 4.34
N ILE A 9 -1.20 -9.04 4.63
CA ILE A 9 -0.59 -9.14 5.95
C ILE A 9 0.86 -8.68 5.83
N LEU A 10 1.23 -7.66 6.60
CA LEU A 10 2.60 -7.17 6.62
C LEU A 10 3.46 -7.97 7.58
N GLN A 11 4.76 -7.71 7.59
CA GLN A 11 5.73 -8.49 8.36
C GLN A 11 5.45 -8.51 9.86
N ASN A 12 4.79 -7.48 10.36
CA ASN A 12 4.43 -7.40 11.78
C ASN A 12 3.09 -8.05 12.09
N GLU A 13 2.57 -8.85 11.15
CA GLU A 13 1.29 -9.54 11.26
C GLU A 13 0.07 -8.61 11.27
N GLU A 14 0.28 -7.33 10.99
CA GLU A 14 -0.84 -6.41 10.85
C GLU A 14 -1.51 -6.59 9.51
N LYS A 15 -2.83 -6.47 9.50
CA LYS A 15 -3.63 -6.61 8.29
C LYS A 15 -3.96 -5.25 7.69
N TYR A 16 -3.85 -5.14 6.39
CA TYR A 16 -4.13 -3.90 5.67
C TYR A 16 -4.99 -4.17 4.46
N LEU A 17 -5.97 -3.30 4.23
CA LEU A 17 -6.81 -3.34 3.04
C LEU A 17 -6.21 -2.46 1.97
N ILE A 18 -6.11 -2.98 0.76
CA ILE A 18 -5.61 -2.21 -0.38
C ILE A 18 -6.75 -1.35 -0.91
N LEU A 19 -6.61 -0.03 -0.77
CA LEU A 19 -7.63 0.92 -1.18
C LEU A 19 -7.50 1.34 -2.63
N ASP A 20 -6.26 1.49 -3.10
CA ASP A 20 -6.03 1.96 -4.46
C ASP A 20 -4.63 1.58 -4.91
N ARG A 21 -4.41 1.67 -6.21
CA ARG A 21 -3.14 1.34 -6.85
C ARG A 21 -2.84 2.38 -7.91
N THR A 22 -1.56 2.74 -8.04
CA THR A 22 -1.10 3.57 -9.14
C THR A 22 0.26 3.10 -9.64
N LEU A 23 0.61 3.51 -10.83
CA LEU A 23 1.87 3.14 -11.46
C LEU A 23 2.67 4.42 -11.75
N LYS A 24 3.94 4.42 -11.38
CA LYS A 24 4.85 5.51 -11.72
C LYS A 24 6.25 4.95 -11.91
N ASP A 25 6.89 5.33 -13.02
CA ASP A 25 8.27 4.93 -13.34
C ASP A 25 8.45 3.40 -13.28
N ASP A 26 7.46 2.68 -13.82
CA ASP A 26 7.42 1.22 -13.87
C ASP A 26 7.33 0.55 -12.51
N LYS A 27 6.94 1.30 -11.46
CA LYS A 27 6.71 0.74 -10.14
C LYS A 27 5.24 0.86 -9.77
N ASP A 28 4.71 -0.20 -9.17
CA ASP A 28 3.38 -0.20 -8.61
C ASP A 28 3.40 0.36 -7.20
N TYR A 29 2.50 1.30 -6.92
CA TYR A 29 2.31 1.86 -5.58
C TYR A 29 0.90 1.55 -5.12
N TYR A 30 0.77 1.24 -3.84
CA TYR A 30 -0.52 0.88 -3.24
C TYR A 30 -0.78 1.74 -2.03
N TYR A 31 -2.00 2.29 -1.97
CA TYR A 31 -2.47 3.02 -0.80
C TYR A 31 -3.28 2.04 0.05
N ILE A 32 -2.85 1.84 1.28
CA ILE A 32 -3.43 0.82 2.14
C ILE A 32 -3.87 1.42 3.47
N ALA A 33 -4.87 0.78 4.08
CA ALA A 33 -5.39 1.19 5.38
C ALA A 33 -5.40 -0.01 6.31
N LYS A 34 -4.97 0.20 7.55
CA LYS A 34 -4.98 -0.87 8.54
C LYS A 34 -6.41 -1.26 8.87
N VAL A 35 -6.65 -2.56 8.99
CA VAL A 35 -7.95 -3.09 9.41
C VAL A 35 -7.77 -3.85 10.72
N ASN A 36 -8.87 -4.02 11.45
CA ASN A 36 -8.83 -4.79 12.69
C ASN A 36 -8.68 -6.28 12.40
N ASP A 37 -8.47 -7.08 13.44
CA ASP A 37 -8.21 -8.51 13.29
C ASP A 37 -9.35 -9.26 12.61
N THR A 38 -10.57 -8.81 12.80
CA THR A 38 -11.76 -9.44 12.19
C THR A 38 -12.06 -8.90 10.79
N GLU A 39 -11.28 -7.92 10.33
CA GLU A 39 -11.44 -7.32 8.99
C GLU A 39 -12.82 -6.67 8.79
N THR A 40 -13.40 -6.16 9.88
CA THR A 40 -14.73 -5.53 9.83
C THR A 40 -14.66 -4.01 9.77
N ASP A 41 -13.57 -3.41 10.26
CA ASP A 41 -13.43 -1.95 10.31
C ASP A 41 -12.06 -1.51 9.87
N ILE A 42 -12.00 -0.34 9.24
CA ILE A 42 -10.74 0.30 8.88
C ILE A 42 -10.34 1.22 10.03
N GLU A 43 -9.09 1.06 10.51
CA GLU A 43 -8.52 1.96 11.50
C GLU A 43 -7.93 3.18 10.79
N ASN A 44 -7.80 4.29 11.51
CA ASN A 44 -7.23 5.52 10.94
C ASN A 44 -5.71 5.44 10.84
N ASN A 45 -5.22 4.45 10.13
CA ASN A 45 -3.79 4.24 9.94
C ASN A 45 -3.58 3.85 8.48
N TYR A 46 -3.02 4.77 7.71
CA TYR A 46 -2.84 4.61 6.27
C TYR A 46 -1.37 4.58 5.94
N LYS A 47 -1.02 3.80 4.92
CA LYS A 47 0.36 3.69 4.45
C LYS A 47 0.41 3.68 2.94
N LEU A 48 1.52 4.16 2.40
CA LEU A 48 1.84 4.00 0.99
C LEU A 48 2.94 2.97 0.89
N ILE A 49 2.72 1.94 0.08
CA ILE A 49 3.73 0.91 -0.13
C ILE A 49 4.02 0.73 -1.61
N THR A 50 5.19 0.21 -1.91
CA THR A 50 5.54 -0.25 -3.23
C THR A 50 6.05 -1.68 -3.14
N VAL A 51 6.03 -2.39 -4.26
CA VAL A 51 6.57 -3.75 -4.32
C VAL A 51 7.85 -3.68 -5.13
N GLU A 52 8.95 -4.11 -4.53
CA GLU A 52 10.24 -4.17 -5.19
C GLU A 52 10.62 -5.62 -5.44
N LYS A 53 11.21 -5.85 -6.60
CA LYS A 53 11.75 -7.16 -6.92
C LYS A 53 13.18 -7.23 -6.40
N LYS A 54 13.45 -8.20 -5.54
CA LYS A 54 14.78 -8.40 -4.97
C LYS A 54 15.17 -9.84 -5.23
N ASP A 55 16.15 -10.04 -6.12
CA ASP A 55 16.50 -11.35 -6.64
C ASP A 55 15.26 -11.97 -7.30
N GLU A 56 14.78 -13.12 -6.83
CA GLU A 56 13.57 -13.74 -7.35
C GLU A 56 12.36 -13.47 -6.45
N ASP A 57 12.57 -12.74 -5.36
CA ASP A 57 11.51 -12.45 -4.40
C ASP A 57 10.94 -11.06 -4.62
N ARG A 58 9.71 -10.86 -4.15
CA ARG A 58 9.06 -9.57 -4.12
C ARG A 58 8.94 -9.12 -2.67
N VAL A 59 9.33 -7.88 -2.42
CA VAL A 59 9.31 -7.31 -1.08
C VAL A 59 8.42 -6.07 -1.08
N MET A 60 7.53 -5.99 -0.08
CA MET A 60 6.72 -4.80 0.13
C MET A 60 7.52 -3.81 0.97
N VAL A 61 7.64 -2.58 0.46
CA VAL A 61 8.43 -1.54 1.10
C VAL A 61 7.53 -0.34 1.37
N GLU A 62 7.53 0.13 2.61
CA GLU A 62 6.77 1.33 2.95
C GLU A 62 7.49 2.57 2.43
N VAL A 63 6.71 3.47 1.82
CA VAL A 63 7.22 4.75 1.32
C VAL A 63 6.99 5.80 2.40
N THR A 64 8.07 6.33 2.98
CA THR A 64 7.98 7.24 4.12
C THR A 64 8.53 8.63 3.87
N GLY A 65 9.30 8.84 2.78
CA GLY A 65 9.87 10.15 2.48
C GLY A 65 8.80 11.16 2.07
N GLU A 66 8.83 12.36 2.63
CA GLU A 66 7.84 13.39 2.32
C GLU A 66 7.83 13.74 0.84
N ASP A 67 8.98 13.88 0.22
CA ASP A 67 9.08 14.20 -1.21
C ASP A 67 8.44 13.12 -2.06
N LYS A 68 8.68 11.87 -1.71
CA LYS A 68 8.12 10.74 -2.44
C LYS A 68 6.61 10.67 -2.25
N LEU A 69 6.13 10.90 -1.05
CA LEU A 69 4.70 10.93 -0.77
C LEU A 69 4.00 12.03 -1.57
N ARG A 70 4.61 13.21 -1.67
CA ARG A 70 4.05 14.31 -2.46
C ARG A 70 3.98 13.97 -3.96
N ASP A 71 4.94 13.20 -4.46
CA ASP A 71 4.96 12.79 -5.86
C ASP A 71 3.92 11.73 -6.17
N ILE A 72 3.71 10.80 -5.25
CA ILE A 72 2.93 9.60 -5.52
C ILE A 72 1.45 9.75 -5.13
N LEU A 73 1.17 10.35 -3.97
CA LEU A 73 -0.21 10.42 -3.48
C LEU A 73 -1.18 11.08 -4.46
N PRO A 74 -0.80 12.19 -5.15
CA PRO A 74 -1.74 12.80 -6.10
C PRO A 74 -2.07 11.94 -7.31
N LEU A 75 -1.32 10.87 -7.54
CA LEU A 75 -1.56 10.00 -8.68
C LEU A 75 -2.71 9.03 -8.44
N PHE A 76 -3.13 8.85 -7.20
CA PHE A 76 -4.26 7.99 -6.88
C PHE A 76 -5.57 8.68 -7.25
N ASN A 77 -6.47 7.90 -7.83
CA ASN A 77 -7.77 8.39 -8.27
C ASN A 77 -8.86 8.24 -7.23
N SER A 78 -8.57 7.54 -6.15
CA SER A 78 -9.56 7.36 -5.10
C SER A 78 -9.82 8.66 -4.36
N GLN A 79 -10.92 8.73 -3.67
CA GLN A 79 -11.27 9.89 -2.86
C GLN A 79 -10.55 9.79 -1.53
N LEU A 80 -9.32 10.21 -1.54
CA LEU A 80 -8.50 10.22 -0.34
C LEU A 80 -8.82 11.44 0.52
#